data_9ce24d78535634b1077ca01fe93faf21
#
_entry.id   9ce24d78535634b1077ca01fe93faf21
#
_cell.length_a   1.000
_cell.length_b   1.000
_cell.length_c   1.000
_cell.angle_alpha   90.00
_cell.angle_beta   90.00
_cell.angle_gamma   90.00
#
_symmetry.space_group_name_H-M   'P 1'
#
loop_
_entity.id
_entity.type
_entity.pdbx_description
1 polymer ?
#
loop_
_entity_poly.entity_id
_entity_poly.type
_entity_poly.pdbx_seq_one_letter_code
_entity_poly.pdbx_strand_id
1 'polypeptide(L)'
;MDQNELRELENRCIQEQPPACAAACPVHLDARAVMAEVARGDFTAAAKILKKSIPFPGIISRICDHPCQAACRRGEAGDPVSIRAIERACLDHASEMSEKSLPMPRRDGRAAIIGGGLSGLTAAFDLARKGYSVVVFEQAPQLGVSLGVFPEEILPSHVIARDLEVLAQVGIEVRLGVKVGSDISPETILSEFHAVYLAMGPDFNNIFELPLNSAGLLPVHPVTFATGREKIFAGGGMTRNESERSPIQSITDGRRAAISMDRYLQKVSLTASRMDTGSHSTRLYTRTDGLAPSPAVVPENTSQGYSDEEAVREARRCIQCQCLECVKVCEYLNSF
;
A
#
# COMPACT_ATOMS: atom_id res chain seq x y z
N MET A 1 -42.68 -4.74 -12.92
CA MET A 1 -41.63 -4.80 -11.88
C MET A 1 -42.09 -3.92 -10.74
N ASP A 2 -42.31 -4.51 -9.59
CA ASP A 2 -42.68 -3.74 -8.39
C ASP A 2 -41.44 -3.17 -7.68
N GLN A 3 -41.68 -2.33 -6.63
CA GLN A 3 -40.56 -1.72 -5.89
C GLN A 3 -39.67 -2.73 -5.14
N ASN A 4 -40.22 -3.89 -4.79
CA ASN A 4 -39.43 -4.91 -4.08
C ASN A 4 -38.55 -5.68 -5.07
N GLU A 5 -39.10 -6.02 -6.24
CA GLU A 5 -38.32 -6.62 -7.34
C GLU A 5 -37.20 -5.69 -7.78
N LEU A 6 -37.44 -4.37 -7.87
CA LEU A 6 -36.41 -3.39 -8.20
C LEU A 6 -35.29 -3.36 -7.13
N ARG A 7 -35.65 -3.32 -5.85
CA ARG A 7 -34.68 -3.35 -4.74
C ARG A 7 -33.86 -4.65 -4.72
N GLU A 8 -34.49 -5.79 -5.03
CA GLU A 8 -33.76 -7.05 -5.13
C GLU A 8 -32.74 -7.03 -6.27
N LEU A 9 -33.08 -6.44 -7.42
CA LEU A 9 -32.17 -6.25 -8.53
C LEU A 9 -31.04 -5.28 -8.22
N GLU A 10 -31.35 -4.15 -7.57
CA GLU A 10 -30.34 -3.20 -7.09
C GLU A 10 -29.35 -3.85 -6.12
N ASN A 11 -29.84 -4.68 -5.18
CA ASN A 11 -29.01 -5.42 -4.24
C ASN A 11 -28.12 -6.48 -4.92
N ARG A 12 -28.44 -6.93 -6.11
CA ARG A 12 -27.61 -7.82 -6.93
C ARG A 12 -26.56 -7.07 -7.74
N CYS A 13 -26.70 -5.76 -7.88
CA CYS A 13 -25.71 -4.94 -8.59
C CYS A 13 -24.38 -4.95 -7.85
N ILE A 14 -23.34 -5.36 -8.52
CA ILE A 14 -21.97 -5.48 -7.99
C ILE A 14 -20.97 -4.65 -8.81
N GLN A 15 -21.46 -3.76 -9.66
CA GLN A 15 -20.61 -2.99 -10.59
C GLN A 15 -19.61 -2.08 -9.85
N GLU A 16 -19.98 -1.59 -8.67
CA GLU A 16 -19.11 -0.74 -7.83
C GLU A 16 -18.07 -1.52 -7.03
N GLN A 17 -18.18 -2.84 -7.00
CA GLN A 17 -17.18 -3.68 -6.33
C GLN A 17 -15.84 -3.62 -7.07
N PRO A 18 -14.71 -3.54 -6.33
CA PRO A 18 -13.39 -3.53 -6.96
C PRO A 18 -13.10 -4.86 -7.64
N PRO A 19 -12.26 -4.89 -8.69
CA PRO A 19 -11.80 -6.14 -9.27
C PRO A 19 -10.97 -6.93 -8.27
N ALA A 20 -10.89 -8.25 -8.46
CA ALA A 20 -10.22 -9.16 -7.53
C ALA A 20 -8.77 -8.75 -7.23
N CYS A 21 -8.02 -8.25 -8.22
CA CYS A 21 -6.66 -7.75 -8.03
C CYS A 21 -6.60 -6.53 -7.10
N ALA A 22 -7.53 -5.58 -7.24
CA ALA A 22 -7.57 -4.40 -6.36
C ALA A 22 -8.08 -4.74 -4.96
N ALA A 23 -9.06 -5.64 -4.84
CA ALA A 23 -9.57 -6.12 -3.54
C ALA A 23 -8.51 -6.90 -2.76
N ALA A 24 -7.72 -7.74 -3.43
CA ALA A 24 -6.63 -8.50 -2.81
C ALA A 24 -5.42 -7.63 -2.44
N CYS A 25 -5.23 -6.49 -3.14
CA CYS A 25 -4.16 -5.56 -2.83
C CYS A 25 -4.47 -4.79 -1.53
N PRO A 26 -3.63 -4.90 -0.48
CA PRO A 26 -3.96 -4.26 0.81
C PRO A 26 -3.91 -2.73 0.77
N VAL A 27 -3.31 -2.13 -0.26
CA VAL A 27 -3.34 -0.67 -0.52
C VAL A 27 -4.36 -0.28 -1.60
N HIS A 28 -5.12 -1.22 -2.11
CA HIS A 28 -6.18 -1.07 -3.12
C HIS A 28 -5.70 -0.33 -4.38
N LEU A 29 -4.54 -0.74 -4.90
CA LEU A 29 -4.05 -0.21 -6.17
C LEU A 29 -5.05 -0.50 -7.29
N ASP A 30 -5.41 0.52 -8.06
CA ASP A 30 -6.20 0.32 -9.28
C ASP A 30 -5.32 -0.25 -10.41
N ALA A 31 -5.08 -1.56 -10.31
CA ALA A 31 -4.27 -2.27 -11.30
C ALA A 31 -4.88 -2.22 -12.71
N ARG A 32 -6.22 -2.10 -12.85
CA ARG A 32 -6.86 -1.97 -14.17
C ARG A 32 -6.47 -0.66 -14.84
N ALA A 33 -6.52 0.44 -14.09
CA ALA A 33 -6.11 1.73 -14.61
C ALA A 33 -4.63 1.74 -14.99
N VAL A 34 -3.75 1.14 -14.16
CA VAL A 34 -2.33 0.96 -14.51
C VAL A 34 -2.18 0.19 -15.82
N MET A 35 -2.86 -0.97 -15.96
CA MET A 35 -2.79 -1.78 -17.18
C MET A 35 -3.33 -1.02 -18.39
N ALA A 36 -4.39 -0.23 -18.24
CA ALA A 36 -4.97 0.55 -19.34
C ALA A 36 -4.00 1.62 -19.85
N GLU A 37 -3.28 2.32 -18.96
CA GLU A 37 -2.29 3.32 -19.37
C GLU A 37 -1.08 2.67 -20.04
N VAL A 38 -0.53 1.59 -19.47
CA VAL A 38 0.61 0.88 -20.07
C VAL A 38 0.24 0.29 -21.44
N ALA A 39 -0.97 -0.28 -21.59
CA ALA A 39 -1.43 -0.81 -22.88
C ALA A 39 -1.49 0.27 -24.00
N ARG A 40 -1.58 1.55 -23.62
CA ARG A 40 -1.50 2.72 -24.52
C ARG A 40 -0.06 3.25 -24.70
N GLY A 41 0.90 2.73 -23.96
CA GLY A 41 2.28 3.21 -23.92
C GLY A 41 2.50 4.42 -23.01
N ASP A 42 1.51 4.83 -22.20
CA ASP A 42 1.67 5.95 -21.28
C ASP A 42 2.16 5.49 -19.90
N PHE A 43 3.46 5.18 -19.81
CA PHE A 43 4.13 4.79 -18.58
C PHE A 43 4.10 5.90 -17.52
N THR A 44 4.10 7.16 -17.96
CA THR A 44 4.07 8.31 -17.05
C THR A 44 2.72 8.43 -16.33
N ALA A 45 1.60 8.27 -17.05
CA ALA A 45 0.27 8.23 -16.44
C ALA A 45 0.13 7.03 -15.51
N ALA A 46 0.60 5.84 -15.91
CA ALA A 46 0.61 4.65 -15.08
C ALA A 46 1.42 4.85 -13.79
N ALA A 47 2.62 5.44 -13.87
CA ALA A 47 3.45 5.73 -12.69
C ALA A 47 2.78 6.72 -11.72
N LYS A 48 1.99 7.70 -12.21
CA LYS A 48 1.18 8.59 -11.35
C LYS A 48 0.14 7.84 -10.55
N ILE A 49 -0.51 6.83 -11.14
CA ILE A 49 -1.48 5.97 -10.43
C ILE A 49 -0.77 5.20 -9.31
N LEU A 50 0.41 4.64 -9.59
CA LEU A 50 1.22 3.94 -8.59
C LEU A 50 1.59 4.85 -7.42
N LYS A 51 2.16 6.02 -7.69
CA LYS A 51 2.59 6.99 -6.67
C LYS A 51 1.44 7.52 -5.81
N LYS A 52 0.24 7.63 -6.37
CA LYS A 52 -0.96 8.00 -5.60
C LYS A 52 -1.32 6.95 -4.54
N SER A 53 -1.11 5.67 -4.84
CA SER A 53 -1.48 4.54 -3.99
C SER A 53 -0.34 4.05 -3.10
N ILE A 54 0.91 4.19 -3.52
CA ILE A 54 2.08 3.61 -2.86
C ILE A 54 3.12 4.71 -2.65
N PRO A 55 3.53 5.00 -1.39
CA PRO A 55 4.49 6.08 -1.10
C PRO A 55 5.91 5.80 -1.61
N PHE A 56 6.31 4.52 -1.65
CA PHE A 56 7.64 4.07 -2.08
C PHE A 56 7.49 3.05 -3.24
N PRO A 57 7.02 3.49 -4.41
CA PRO A 57 6.62 2.58 -5.47
C PRO A 57 7.81 1.86 -6.12
N GLY A 58 9.00 2.49 -6.19
CA GLY A 58 10.21 1.87 -6.71
C GLY A 58 10.67 0.69 -5.87
N ILE A 59 10.58 0.81 -4.54
CA ILE A 59 10.85 -0.28 -3.61
C ILE A 59 9.79 -1.38 -3.78
N ILE A 60 8.52 -1.03 -3.66
CA ILE A 60 7.41 -2.00 -3.65
C ILE A 60 7.29 -2.76 -4.97
N SER A 61 7.46 -2.13 -6.12
CA SER A 61 7.44 -2.81 -7.42
C SER A 61 8.49 -3.92 -7.56
N ARG A 62 9.51 -3.92 -6.70
CA ARG A 62 10.59 -4.92 -6.72
C ARG A 62 10.45 -6.02 -5.67
N ILE A 63 9.89 -5.69 -4.50
CA ILE A 63 9.88 -6.64 -3.35
C ILE A 63 8.47 -7.03 -2.88
N CYS A 64 7.39 -6.52 -3.50
CA CYS A 64 6.02 -6.89 -3.17
C CYS A 64 5.80 -8.39 -3.42
N ASP A 65 5.11 -9.06 -2.50
CA ASP A 65 4.60 -10.43 -2.62
C ASP A 65 3.39 -10.57 -3.55
N HIS A 66 2.95 -9.49 -4.18
CA HIS A 66 1.97 -9.34 -5.26
C HIS A 66 0.68 -10.17 -5.11
N PRO A 67 -0.08 -10.02 -4.01
CA PRO A 67 -1.36 -10.72 -3.81
C PRO A 67 -2.39 -10.37 -4.91
N CYS A 68 -2.28 -9.21 -5.54
CA CYS A 68 -3.08 -8.78 -6.67
C CYS A 68 -2.90 -9.71 -7.89
N GLN A 69 -1.68 -10.17 -8.16
CA GLN A 69 -1.38 -11.10 -9.25
C GLN A 69 -1.93 -12.48 -8.95
N ALA A 70 -1.81 -12.97 -7.72
CA ALA A 70 -2.38 -14.24 -7.30
C ALA A 70 -3.92 -14.26 -7.44
N ALA A 71 -4.58 -13.12 -7.26
CA ALA A 71 -6.03 -12.96 -7.39
C ALA A 71 -6.48 -12.59 -8.83
N CYS A 72 -5.57 -12.51 -9.79
CA CYS A 72 -5.89 -12.05 -11.13
C CYS A 72 -6.79 -13.06 -11.87
N ARG A 73 -7.99 -12.63 -12.26
CA ARG A 73 -8.98 -13.47 -12.97
C ARG A 73 -8.52 -13.94 -14.36
N ARG A 74 -7.52 -13.26 -14.96
CA ARG A 74 -6.90 -13.74 -16.19
C ARG A 74 -6.28 -15.12 -16.03
N GLY A 75 -5.82 -15.47 -14.81
CA GLY A 75 -5.28 -16.80 -14.48
C GLY A 75 -6.24 -17.97 -14.70
N GLU A 76 -7.55 -17.72 -14.88
CA GLU A 76 -8.54 -18.75 -15.20
C GLU A 76 -8.51 -19.15 -16.69
N ALA A 77 -7.89 -18.32 -17.53
CA ALA A 77 -7.74 -18.56 -18.95
C ALA A 77 -6.27 -18.40 -19.41
N GLY A 78 -5.36 -19.08 -18.73
CA GLY A 78 -3.91 -19.04 -18.97
C GLY A 78 -3.18 -18.53 -17.74
N ASP A 79 -2.15 -17.69 -17.94
CA ASP A 79 -1.39 -17.11 -16.84
C ASP A 79 -2.00 -15.80 -16.33
N PRO A 80 -1.93 -15.50 -15.02
CA PRO A 80 -2.28 -14.19 -14.51
C PRO A 80 -1.41 -13.10 -15.16
N VAL A 81 -1.88 -11.85 -15.17
CA VAL A 81 -1.06 -10.72 -15.62
C VAL A 81 0.08 -10.51 -14.64
N SER A 82 1.29 -10.29 -15.14
CA SER A 82 2.51 -10.04 -14.35
C SER A 82 2.50 -8.60 -13.79
N ILE A 83 1.55 -8.31 -12.89
CA ILE A 83 1.24 -6.97 -12.39
C ILE A 83 2.49 -6.30 -11.81
N ARG A 84 3.24 -6.98 -10.94
CA ARG A 84 4.45 -6.43 -10.32
C ARG A 84 5.53 -6.07 -11.36
N ALA A 85 5.71 -6.89 -12.39
CA ALA A 85 6.69 -6.61 -13.45
C ALA A 85 6.28 -5.37 -14.27
N ILE A 86 4.98 -5.17 -14.51
CA ILE A 86 4.46 -3.96 -15.14
C ILE A 86 4.62 -2.73 -14.22
N GLU A 87 4.35 -2.84 -12.92
CA GLU A 87 4.60 -1.77 -11.95
C GLU A 87 6.05 -1.31 -11.99
N ARG A 88 7.00 -2.26 -12.04
CA ARG A 88 8.42 -1.96 -12.20
C ARG A 88 8.69 -1.24 -13.53
N ALA A 89 8.21 -1.76 -14.65
CA ALA A 89 8.36 -1.13 -15.95
C ALA A 89 7.80 0.30 -15.99
N CYS A 90 6.65 0.56 -15.35
CA CYS A 90 6.10 1.91 -15.26
C CYS A 90 7.08 2.92 -14.63
N LEU A 91 7.85 2.49 -13.62
CA LEU A 91 8.76 3.38 -12.90
C LEU A 91 10.13 3.48 -13.58
N ASP A 92 10.53 2.45 -14.30
CA ASP A 92 11.79 2.41 -15.03
C ASP A 92 11.69 3.17 -16.37
N HIS A 93 10.51 3.22 -17.01
CA HIS A 93 10.26 3.86 -18.31
C HIS A 93 9.49 5.20 -18.23
N ALA A 94 8.95 5.57 -17.06
CA ALA A 94 8.28 6.85 -16.93
C ALA A 94 9.25 8.03 -17.13
N SER A 95 8.80 9.06 -17.83
CA SER A 95 9.53 10.33 -17.89
C SER A 95 9.66 10.94 -16.49
N GLU A 96 10.71 11.73 -16.28
CA GLU A 96 10.90 12.44 -15.00
C GLU A 96 9.66 13.26 -14.66
N MET A 97 9.12 13.02 -13.49
CA MET A 97 7.95 13.71 -12.98
C MET A 97 8.38 14.64 -11.85
N SER A 98 8.40 15.93 -12.11
CA SER A 98 8.48 16.93 -11.05
C SER A 98 7.09 17.10 -10.42
N GLU A 99 6.79 16.32 -9.39
CA GLU A 99 5.61 16.56 -8.56
C GLU A 99 5.91 17.65 -7.54
N LYS A 100 5.42 18.86 -7.80
CA LYS A 100 5.40 19.90 -6.76
C LYS A 100 4.33 19.50 -5.75
N SER A 101 4.76 19.03 -4.59
CA SER A 101 3.85 18.85 -3.45
C SER A 101 3.31 20.23 -3.06
N LEU A 102 2.00 20.40 -3.15
CA LEU A 102 1.37 21.60 -2.61
C LEU A 102 1.52 21.58 -1.07
N PRO A 103 1.98 22.68 -0.46
CA PRO A 103 2.09 22.74 0.99
C PRO A 103 0.70 22.57 1.61
N MET A 104 0.54 21.52 2.43
CA MET A 104 -0.68 21.33 3.19
C MET A 104 -0.76 22.31 4.35
N PRO A 105 -1.95 22.84 4.69
CA PRO A 105 -2.14 23.62 5.88
C PRO A 105 -1.63 22.86 7.11
N ARG A 106 -0.86 23.54 7.95
CA ARG A 106 -0.37 22.95 9.20
C ARG A 106 -1.55 22.59 10.10
N ARG A 107 -1.49 21.41 10.70
CA ARG A 107 -2.42 20.95 11.71
C ARG A 107 -1.75 20.93 13.08
N ASP A 108 -2.54 21.17 14.10
CA ASP A 108 -2.10 21.02 15.47
C ASP A 108 -1.87 19.54 15.78
N GLY A 109 -0.76 19.26 16.44
CA GLY A 109 -0.36 17.92 16.85
C GLY A 109 1.00 17.52 16.31
N ARG A 110 1.76 16.81 17.17
CA ARG A 110 3.07 16.25 16.86
C ARG A 110 2.99 14.73 16.96
N ALA A 111 3.50 14.04 15.97
CA ALA A 111 3.56 12.59 15.95
C ALA A 111 5.01 12.09 16.02
N ALA A 112 5.27 11.11 16.88
CA ALA A 112 6.52 10.36 16.92
C ALA A 112 6.35 9.04 16.19
N ILE A 113 7.30 8.72 15.33
CA ILE A 113 7.42 7.42 14.66
C ILE A 113 8.70 6.77 15.14
N ILE A 114 8.61 5.57 15.71
CA ILE A 114 9.76 4.84 16.25
C ILE A 114 10.07 3.67 15.33
N GLY A 115 11.12 3.82 14.54
CA GLY A 115 11.58 2.89 13.51
C GLY A 115 11.42 3.43 12.09
N GLY A 116 12.52 3.45 11.34
CA GLY A 116 12.65 3.93 9.95
C GLY A 116 12.50 2.82 8.89
N GLY A 117 11.72 1.78 9.17
CA GLY A 117 11.32 0.76 8.18
C GLY A 117 10.09 1.18 7.38
N LEU A 118 9.68 0.36 6.38
CA LEU A 118 8.56 0.66 5.46
C LEU A 118 7.28 1.09 6.18
N SER A 119 6.93 0.42 7.28
CA SER A 119 5.72 0.73 8.04
C SER A 119 5.79 2.11 8.70
N GLY A 120 6.91 2.40 9.39
CA GLY A 120 7.14 3.70 10.04
C GLY A 120 7.21 4.85 9.05
N LEU A 121 7.98 4.68 7.98
CA LEU A 121 8.13 5.69 6.93
C LEU A 121 6.82 5.99 6.19
N THR A 122 5.98 4.96 5.98
CA THR A 122 4.64 5.16 5.41
C THR A 122 3.75 5.97 6.35
N ALA A 123 3.74 5.65 7.64
CA ALA A 123 2.96 6.40 8.62
C ALA A 123 3.44 7.85 8.70
N ALA A 124 4.77 8.07 8.70
CA ALA A 124 5.36 9.40 8.70
C ALA A 124 4.94 10.21 7.47
N PHE A 125 5.05 9.61 6.27
CA PHE A 125 4.69 10.25 5.02
C PHE A 125 3.21 10.64 4.96
N ASP A 126 2.30 9.71 5.30
CA ASP A 126 0.86 9.96 5.26
C ASP A 126 0.43 11.03 6.28
N LEU A 127 1.04 11.07 7.48
CA LEU A 127 0.77 12.10 8.49
C LEU A 127 1.33 13.49 8.10
N ALA A 128 2.56 13.54 7.58
CA ALA A 128 3.16 14.78 7.11
C ALA A 128 2.35 15.39 5.95
N ARG A 129 1.87 14.57 5.01
CA ARG A 129 0.98 15.00 3.94
C ARG A 129 -0.38 15.51 4.42
N LYS A 130 -0.79 15.18 5.64
CA LYS A 130 -1.99 15.73 6.29
C LYS A 130 -1.71 17.03 7.06
N GLY A 131 -0.45 17.50 7.11
CA GLY A 131 -0.03 18.75 7.74
C GLY A 131 0.46 18.61 9.18
N TYR A 132 0.59 17.39 9.72
CA TYR A 132 1.14 17.18 11.07
C TYR A 132 2.66 17.35 11.11
N SER A 133 3.18 17.80 12.25
CA SER A 133 4.62 17.75 12.57
C SER A 133 5.00 16.31 12.92
N VAL A 134 5.91 15.72 12.16
CA VAL A 134 6.32 14.31 12.32
C VAL A 134 7.80 14.22 12.57
N VAL A 135 8.18 13.44 13.58
CA VAL A 135 9.58 13.10 13.89
C VAL A 135 9.74 11.58 13.82
N VAL A 136 10.68 11.13 13.00
CA VAL A 136 11.08 9.71 12.91
C VAL A 136 12.34 9.52 13.74
N PHE A 137 12.31 8.57 14.66
CA PHE A 137 13.47 8.11 15.44
C PHE A 137 13.94 6.76 14.86
N GLU A 138 15.16 6.72 14.38
CA GLU A 138 15.78 5.52 13.82
C GLU A 138 17.12 5.27 14.49
N GLN A 139 17.32 4.05 15.03
CA GLN A 139 18.57 3.67 15.72
C GLN A 139 19.75 3.46 14.78
N ALA A 140 19.46 3.15 13.51
CA ALA A 140 20.50 2.99 12.50
C ALA A 140 21.00 4.36 11.98
N PRO A 141 22.21 4.42 11.38
CA PRO A 141 22.76 5.65 10.82
C PRO A 141 22.07 6.11 9.53
N GLN A 142 21.14 5.32 8.99
CA GLN A 142 20.37 5.63 7.77
C GLN A 142 18.97 5.02 7.81
N LEU A 143 18.07 5.53 7.00
CA LEU A 143 16.74 4.97 6.82
C LEU A 143 16.78 3.71 5.93
N GLY A 144 15.77 2.84 6.09
CA GLY A 144 15.59 1.68 5.22
C GLY A 144 16.62 0.57 5.39
N VAL A 145 17.41 0.54 6.47
CA VAL A 145 18.41 -0.52 6.73
C VAL A 145 17.78 -1.92 6.67
N SER A 146 16.55 -2.08 7.14
CA SER A 146 15.82 -3.35 7.05
C SER A 146 15.57 -3.84 5.62
N LEU A 147 15.71 -2.98 4.62
CA LEU A 147 15.61 -3.34 3.19
C LEU A 147 16.89 -3.99 2.66
N GLY A 148 18.00 -3.87 3.37
CA GLY A 148 19.28 -4.50 3.01
C GLY A 148 19.29 -6.03 3.07
N VAL A 149 18.19 -6.66 3.50
CA VAL A 149 18.00 -8.12 3.40
C VAL A 149 17.75 -8.57 1.95
N PHE A 150 17.34 -7.65 1.07
CA PHE A 150 17.16 -7.94 -0.34
C PHE A 150 18.47 -7.74 -1.11
N PRO A 151 18.85 -8.70 -1.99
CA PRO A 151 20.02 -8.55 -2.84
C PRO A 151 19.97 -7.28 -3.70
N GLU A 152 21.14 -6.67 -3.98
CA GLU A 152 21.27 -5.44 -4.77
C GLU A 152 20.68 -5.60 -6.19
N GLU A 153 20.69 -6.82 -6.75
CA GLU A 153 20.10 -7.13 -8.04
C GLU A 153 18.56 -7.05 -8.03
N ILE A 154 17.95 -7.29 -6.86
CA ILE A 154 16.50 -7.21 -6.69
C ILE A 154 16.08 -5.80 -6.29
N LEU A 155 16.74 -5.23 -5.29
CA LEU A 155 16.45 -3.91 -4.76
C LEU A 155 17.73 -3.06 -4.68
N PRO A 156 18.06 -2.38 -5.79
CA PRO A 156 19.24 -1.52 -5.84
C PRO A 156 19.18 -0.37 -4.83
N SER A 157 20.30 -0.07 -4.19
CA SER A 157 20.41 0.97 -3.16
C SER A 157 20.03 2.37 -3.69
N HIS A 158 20.29 2.65 -4.97
CA HIS A 158 19.85 3.92 -5.59
C HIS A 158 18.33 4.03 -5.71
N VAL A 159 17.60 2.91 -5.86
CA VAL A 159 16.13 2.89 -5.86
C VAL A 159 15.59 3.23 -4.48
N ILE A 160 16.19 2.66 -3.43
CA ILE A 160 15.83 2.98 -2.05
C ILE A 160 16.05 4.48 -1.81
N ALA A 161 17.23 5.01 -2.14
CA ALA A 161 17.56 6.42 -1.94
C ALA A 161 16.55 7.33 -2.65
N ARG A 162 16.27 7.08 -3.94
CA ARG A 162 15.29 7.86 -4.73
C ARG A 162 13.90 7.86 -4.13
N ASP A 163 13.39 6.70 -3.71
CA ASP A 163 12.05 6.62 -3.12
C ASP A 163 11.99 7.33 -1.76
N LEU A 164 13.06 7.31 -0.97
CA LEU A 164 13.08 7.96 0.33
C LEU A 164 13.27 9.49 0.27
N GLU A 165 13.71 10.07 -0.86
CA GLU A 165 13.83 11.51 -1.06
C GLU A 165 12.51 12.25 -0.85
N VAL A 166 11.37 11.59 -1.11
CA VAL A 166 10.04 12.17 -0.90
C VAL A 166 9.79 12.58 0.56
N LEU A 167 10.45 11.94 1.52
CA LEU A 167 10.31 12.25 2.94
C LEU A 167 10.82 13.66 3.28
N ALA A 168 11.93 14.08 2.66
CA ALA A 168 12.47 15.43 2.81
C ALA A 168 11.51 16.47 2.19
N GLN A 169 10.87 16.15 1.07
CA GLN A 169 9.95 17.05 0.37
C GLN A 169 8.69 17.37 1.20
N VAL A 170 8.26 16.46 2.07
CA VAL A 170 7.07 16.65 2.94
C VAL A 170 7.43 17.16 4.33
N GLY A 171 8.71 17.50 4.59
CA GLY A 171 9.16 18.17 5.81
C GLY A 171 9.16 17.28 7.07
N ILE A 172 9.44 15.99 6.93
CA ILE A 172 9.60 15.07 8.06
C ILE A 172 10.96 15.29 8.71
N GLU A 173 10.97 15.50 10.03
CA GLU A 173 12.21 15.49 10.82
C GLU A 173 12.67 14.04 11.04
N VAL A 174 13.92 13.75 10.70
CA VAL A 174 14.51 12.42 10.90
C VAL A 174 15.68 12.50 11.86
N ARG A 175 15.62 11.71 12.93
CA ARG A 175 16.69 11.57 13.93
C ARG A 175 17.32 10.19 13.79
N LEU A 176 18.44 10.15 13.08
CA LEU A 176 19.22 8.93 12.85
C LEU A 176 20.18 8.68 14.02
N GLY A 177 20.56 7.41 14.25
CA GLY A 177 21.43 6.99 15.34
C GLY A 177 20.80 7.18 16.71
N VAL A 178 19.48 7.37 16.82
CA VAL A 178 18.78 7.58 18.09
C VAL A 178 17.95 6.36 18.45
N LYS A 179 18.34 5.68 19.50
CA LYS A 179 17.63 4.51 20.03
C LYS A 179 16.72 4.94 21.19
N VAL A 180 15.40 4.90 20.94
CA VAL A 180 14.41 5.14 22.01
C VAL A 180 14.53 4.03 23.06
N GLY A 181 14.52 4.42 24.33
CA GLY A 181 14.76 3.55 25.48
C GLY A 181 16.19 3.61 26.04
N SER A 182 17.17 4.14 25.26
CA SER A 182 18.51 4.42 25.75
C SER A 182 18.92 5.89 25.61
N ASP A 183 18.76 6.47 24.40
CA ASP A 183 19.18 7.86 24.13
C ASP A 183 18.09 8.87 24.43
N ILE A 184 16.84 8.44 24.32
CA ILE A 184 15.65 9.21 24.73
C ILE A 184 14.66 8.25 25.42
N SER A 185 14.12 8.67 26.57
CA SER A 185 13.22 7.82 27.33
C SER A 185 11.82 7.75 26.71
N PRO A 186 11.10 6.63 26.92
CA PRO A 186 9.69 6.50 26.50
C PRO A 186 8.80 7.60 27.10
N GLU A 187 9.07 8.03 28.34
CA GLU A 187 8.33 9.10 29.05
C GLU A 187 8.52 10.43 28.34
N THR A 188 9.74 10.75 27.90
CA THR A 188 10.02 11.95 27.11
C THR A 188 9.22 11.93 25.80
N ILE A 189 9.23 10.81 25.08
CA ILE A 189 8.43 10.66 23.86
C ILE A 189 6.94 10.87 24.18
N LEU A 190 6.44 10.27 25.24
CA LEU A 190 5.03 10.40 25.61
C LEU A 190 4.66 11.81 26.10
N SER A 191 5.57 12.58 26.66
CA SER A 191 5.30 13.96 27.09
C SER A 191 5.34 14.96 25.93
N GLU A 192 6.23 14.76 24.95
CA GLU A 192 6.45 15.71 23.85
C GLU A 192 5.52 15.48 22.63
N PHE A 193 5.01 14.26 22.45
CA PHE A 193 4.22 13.89 21.27
C PHE A 193 2.77 13.56 21.63
N HIS A 194 1.87 13.97 20.75
CA HIS A 194 0.44 13.78 20.91
C HIS A 194 -0.04 12.41 20.44
N ALA A 195 0.69 11.78 19.51
CA ALA A 195 0.48 10.41 19.05
C ALA A 195 1.81 9.74 18.73
N VAL A 196 1.92 8.43 18.99
CA VAL A 196 3.16 7.64 18.83
C VAL A 196 2.85 6.41 18.02
N TYR A 197 3.68 6.13 17.01
CA TYR A 197 3.62 4.91 16.22
C TYR A 197 4.87 4.06 16.42
N LEU A 198 4.68 2.83 16.87
CA LEU A 198 5.75 1.86 17.07
C LEU A 198 5.89 1.00 15.81
N ALA A 199 7.05 1.08 15.15
CA ALA A 199 7.40 0.35 13.93
C ALA A 199 8.82 -0.23 14.03
N MET A 200 9.19 -0.74 15.20
CA MET A 200 10.56 -1.15 15.58
C MET A 200 11.02 -2.49 14.99
N GLY A 201 10.18 -3.13 14.16
CA GLY A 201 10.51 -4.42 13.55
C GLY A 201 10.21 -5.63 14.46
N PRO A 202 10.63 -6.84 14.05
CA PRO A 202 10.30 -8.07 14.77
C PRO A 202 11.08 -8.25 16.08
N ASP A 203 12.32 -7.79 16.11
CA ASP A 203 13.25 -7.97 17.25
C ASP A 203 13.23 -6.74 18.17
N PHE A 204 12.01 -6.27 18.48
CA PHE A 204 11.83 -5.06 19.28
C PHE A 204 12.01 -5.31 20.78
N ASN A 205 12.57 -4.33 21.47
CA ASN A 205 12.51 -4.25 22.91
C ASN A 205 11.19 -3.61 23.34
N ASN A 206 10.49 -4.22 24.29
CA ASN A 206 9.20 -3.71 24.78
C ASN A 206 9.39 -2.53 25.77
N ILE A 207 10.03 -1.47 25.29
CA ILE A 207 10.40 -0.28 26.09
C ILE A 207 9.21 0.51 26.62
N PHE A 208 8.02 0.31 26.06
CA PHE A 208 6.77 0.93 26.52
C PHE A 208 5.98 0.04 27.49
N GLU A 209 6.53 -1.13 27.86
CA GLU A 209 5.92 -2.10 28.78
C GLU A 209 4.49 -2.49 28.41
N LEU A 210 4.23 -2.64 27.11
CA LEU A 210 2.93 -3.02 26.60
C LEU A 210 2.72 -4.55 26.75
N PRO A 211 1.50 -5.01 27.01
CA PRO A 211 1.23 -6.44 27.11
C PRO A 211 1.48 -7.13 25.77
N LEU A 212 2.27 -8.22 25.79
CA LEU A 212 2.53 -9.05 24.63
C LEU A 212 1.62 -10.29 24.66
N ASN A 213 1.30 -10.86 23.51
CA ASN A 213 0.61 -12.15 23.43
C ASN A 213 1.58 -13.33 23.70
N SER A 214 1.05 -14.55 23.70
CA SER A 214 1.83 -15.78 23.96
C SER A 214 2.95 -16.03 22.91
N ALA A 215 2.89 -15.41 21.74
CA ALA A 215 3.92 -15.49 20.72
C ALA A 215 4.96 -14.35 20.81
N GLY A 216 4.91 -13.52 21.87
CA GLY A 216 5.82 -12.37 22.03
C GLY A 216 5.51 -11.20 21.11
N LEU A 217 4.39 -11.19 20.42
CA LEU A 217 3.96 -10.13 19.53
C LEU A 217 3.14 -9.08 20.27
N LEU A 218 3.21 -7.85 19.81
CA LEU A 218 2.38 -6.76 20.33
C LEU A 218 0.97 -6.81 19.73
N PRO A 219 -0.08 -7.10 20.51
CA PRO A 219 -1.44 -7.11 20.02
C PRO A 219 -1.93 -5.69 19.74
N VAL A 220 -2.57 -5.52 18.58
CA VAL A 220 -3.18 -4.26 18.16
C VAL A 220 -4.61 -4.51 17.71
N HIS A 221 -5.43 -3.47 17.79
CA HIS A 221 -6.78 -3.53 17.23
C HIS A 221 -6.71 -3.71 15.69
N PRO A 222 -7.39 -4.71 15.12
CA PRO A 222 -7.20 -5.12 13.72
C PRO A 222 -7.54 -4.05 12.67
N VAL A 223 -8.38 -3.08 13.03
CA VAL A 223 -8.76 -1.99 12.13
C VAL A 223 -7.94 -0.72 12.40
N THR A 224 -7.72 -0.38 13.67
CA THR A 224 -7.17 0.92 14.06
C THR A 224 -5.69 0.91 14.35
N PHE A 225 -5.07 -0.26 14.53
CA PHE A 225 -3.68 -0.40 14.96
C PHE A 225 -3.37 0.26 16.31
N ALA A 226 -4.42 0.63 17.08
CA ALA A 226 -4.27 1.09 18.45
C ALA A 226 -3.83 -0.05 19.36
N THR A 227 -2.93 0.25 20.28
CA THR A 227 -2.53 -0.64 21.36
C THR A 227 -3.48 -0.51 22.56
N GLY A 228 -3.24 -1.28 23.61
CA GLY A 228 -3.96 -1.11 24.89
C GLY A 228 -3.64 0.19 25.64
N ARG A 229 -2.65 0.98 25.21
CA ARG A 229 -2.25 2.24 25.81
C ARG A 229 -2.65 3.43 24.93
N GLU A 230 -3.28 4.43 25.56
CA GLU A 230 -3.73 5.62 24.87
C GLU A 230 -2.60 6.29 24.06
N LYS A 231 -2.92 6.89 22.93
CA LYS A 231 -2.07 7.57 21.95
C LYS A 231 -0.95 6.72 21.33
N ILE A 232 -0.81 5.44 21.70
CA ILE A 232 0.18 4.52 21.13
C ILE A 232 -0.48 3.60 20.12
N PHE A 233 0.06 3.59 18.92
CA PHE A 233 -0.30 2.72 17.80
C PHE A 233 0.91 1.89 17.42
N ALA A 234 0.71 0.73 16.82
CA ALA A 234 1.82 -0.13 16.40
C ALA A 234 1.49 -0.93 15.15
N GLY A 235 2.52 -1.35 14.41
CA GLY A 235 2.35 -2.18 13.21
C GLY A 235 3.68 -2.68 12.66
N GLY A 236 3.62 -3.31 11.48
CA GLY A 236 4.77 -3.95 10.87
C GLY A 236 5.18 -5.25 11.60
N GLY A 237 6.47 -5.58 11.55
CA GLY A 237 7.01 -6.87 12.00
C GLY A 237 6.78 -7.20 13.47
N MET A 238 6.59 -6.21 14.33
CA MET A 238 6.36 -6.43 15.76
C MET A 238 4.95 -6.94 16.10
N THR A 239 4.02 -6.88 15.17
CA THR A 239 2.61 -7.27 15.37
C THR A 239 2.25 -8.57 14.63
N ARG A 240 3.20 -9.20 13.93
CA ARG A 240 2.97 -10.33 13.02
C ARG A 240 4.02 -11.41 13.15
N ASN A 241 3.59 -12.66 12.98
CA ASN A 241 4.50 -13.80 12.81
C ASN A 241 5.31 -13.65 11.52
N GLU A 242 6.45 -14.34 11.44
CA GLU A 242 7.36 -14.28 10.31
C GLU A 242 6.66 -14.61 8.97
N SER A 243 5.83 -15.65 8.94
CA SER A 243 5.08 -16.08 7.76
C SER A 243 4.03 -15.07 7.27
N GLU A 244 3.63 -14.11 8.12
CA GLU A 244 2.65 -13.08 7.81
C GLU A 244 3.31 -11.73 7.44
N ARG A 245 4.64 -11.65 7.50
CA ARG A 245 5.38 -10.43 7.18
C ARG A 245 5.50 -10.27 5.69
N SER A 246 5.12 -9.10 5.21
CA SER A 246 5.16 -8.75 3.80
C SER A 246 5.47 -7.25 3.64
N PRO A 247 6.25 -6.86 2.62
CA PRO A 247 6.53 -5.46 2.34
C PRO A 247 5.27 -4.62 2.11
N ILE A 248 4.34 -5.13 1.30
CA ILE A 248 3.08 -4.39 1.04
C ILE A 248 2.19 -4.34 2.26
N GLN A 249 2.22 -5.35 3.12
CA GLN A 249 1.49 -5.34 4.38
C GLN A 249 2.09 -4.31 5.35
N SER A 250 3.42 -4.14 5.36
CA SER A 250 4.08 -3.09 6.16
C SER A 250 3.65 -1.70 5.74
N ILE A 251 3.56 -1.42 4.43
CA ILE A 251 2.99 -0.18 3.90
C ILE A 251 1.55 0.01 4.39
N THR A 252 0.73 -1.03 4.29
CA THR A 252 -0.68 -0.99 4.71
C THR A 252 -0.83 -0.70 6.19
N ASP A 253 -0.04 -1.34 7.04
CA ASP A 253 -0.06 -1.12 8.49
C ASP A 253 0.26 0.33 8.82
N GLY A 254 1.33 0.88 8.24
CA GLY A 254 1.70 2.29 8.42
C GLY A 254 0.60 3.24 7.98
N ARG A 255 -0.01 3.01 6.82
CA ARG A 255 -1.13 3.81 6.30
C ARG A 255 -2.36 3.76 7.20
N ARG A 256 -2.77 2.56 7.62
CA ARG A 256 -3.94 2.38 8.48
C ARG A 256 -3.73 2.97 9.87
N ALA A 257 -2.52 2.86 10.41
CA ALA A 257 -2.13 3.52 11.65
C ALA A 257 -2.15 5.04 11.50
N ALA A 258 -1.62 5.61 10.40
CA ALA A 258 -1.66 7.04 10.13
C ALA A 258 -3.10 7.60 10.05
N ILE A 259 -4.03 6.85 9.45
CA ILE A 259 -5.46 7.21 9.46
C ILE A 259 -6.00 7.23 10.90
N SER A 260 -5.63 6.27 11.73
CA SER A 260 -6.07 6.20 13.12
C SER A 260 -5.47 7.31 13.98
N MET A 261 -4.19 7.61 13.80
CA MET A 261 -3.51 8.71 14.48
C MET A 261 -4.09 10.07 14.08
N ASP A 262 -4.39 10.29 12.80
CA ASP A 262 -5.08 11.48 12.32
C ASP A 262 -6.45 11.65 12.99
N ARG A 263 -7.25 10.59 13.05
CA ARG A 263 -8.55 10.59 13.73
C ARG A 263 -8.43 10.81 15.25
N TYR A 264 -7.44 10.21 15.86
CA TYR A 264 -7.14 10.39 17.28
C TYR A 264 -6.80 11.85 17.59
N LEU A 265 -5.92 12.45 16.81
CA LEU A 265 -5.52 13.86 16.96
C LEU A 265 -6.69 14.83 16.72
N GLN A 266 -7.63 14.46 15.84
CA GLN A 266 -8.87 15.21 15.62
C GLN A 266 -9.98 14.89 16.62
N LYS A 267 -9.77 13.96 17.55
CA LYS A 267 -10.77 13.50 18.55
C LYS A 267 -12.06 12.98 17.94
N VAL A 268 -11.95 12.26 16.80
CA VAL A 268 -13.09 11.62 16.13
C VAL A 268 -12.99 10.09 16.21
N SER A 269 -14.08 9.37 15.91
CA SER A 269 -14.14 7.91 15.98
C SER A 269 -13.05 7.25 15.16
N LEU A 270 -12.27 6.34 15.76
CA LEU A 270 -11.23 5.57 15.09
C LEU A 270 -11.78 4.50 14.13
N THR A 271 -13.02 4.05 14.31
CA THR A 271 -13.60 2.89 13.60
C THR A 271 -14.67 3.25 12.59
N ALA A 272 -15.33 4.41 12.72
CA ALA A 272 -16.44 4.79 11.84
C ALA A 272 -16.02 4.75 10.35
N SER A 273 -16.86 4.12 9.51
CA SER A 273 -16.65 4.02 8.05
C SER A 273 -15.29 3.42 7.64
N ARG A 274 -14.78 2.43 8.40
CA ARG A 274 -13.52 1.74 8.12
C ARG A 274 -13.75 0.27 7.76
N MET A 275 -14.79 0.00 7.03
CA MET A 275 -15.01 -1.32 6.43
C MET A 275 -14.06 -1.50 5.23
N ASP A 276 -13.70 -2.73 4.93
CA ASP A 276 -12.86 -3.11 3.79
C ASP A 276 -11.51 -2.37 3.68
N THR A 277 -10.94 -1.96 4.83
CA THR A 277 -9.58 -1.42 4.87
C THR A 277 -8.56 -2.56 4.92
N GLY A 278 -7.72 -2.68 3.91
CA GLY A 278 -6.81 -3.81 3.71
C GLY A 278 -7.37 -4.83 2.71
N SER A 279 -6.71 -5.97 2.56
CA SER A 279 -7.14 -7.01 1.63
C SER A 279 -8.52 -7.56 2.01
N HIS A 280 -9.37 -7.73 1.02
CA HIS A 280 -10.70 -8.33 1.19
C HIS A 280 -11.09 -9.11 -0.07
N SER A 281 -12.15 -9.90 0.01
CA SER A 281 -12.75 -10.57 -1.14
C SER A 281 -13.75 -9.66 -1.82
N THR A 282 -13.81 -9.71 -3.14
CA THR A 282 -14.82 -8.99 -3.92
C THR A 282 -15.94 -9.91 -4.37
N ARG A 283 -17.14 -9.36 -4.52
CA ARG A 283 -18.27 -10.03 -5.17
C ARG A 283 -18.37 -9.69 -6.67
N LEU A 284 -17.45 -8.87 -7.20
CA LEU A 284 -17.46 -8.52 -8.62
C LEU A 284 -17.36 -9.79 -9.46
N TYR A 285 -18.42 -10.10 -10.17
CA TYR A 285 -18.42 -11.17 -11.15
C TYR A 285 -17.67 -10.71 -12.40
N THR A 286 -16.71 -11.50 -12.84
CA THR A 286 -16.00 -11.29 -14.10
C THR A 286 -16.13 -12.56 -14.93
N ARG A 287 -16.75 -12.45 -16.09
CA ARG A 287 -16.88 -13.57 -17.00
C ARG A 287 -15.55 -13.88 -17.64
N THR A 288 -15.09 -15.10 -17.47
CA THR A 288 -13.84 -15.62 -18.06
C THR A 288 -14.09 -16.67 -19.12
N ASP A 289 -15.35 -17.14 -19.25
CA ASP A 289 -15.76 -18.12 -20.24
C ASP A 289 -15.56 -17.61 -21.67
N GLY A 290 -14.91 -18.42 -22.50
CA GLY A 290 -14.62 -18.06 -23.90
C GLY A 290 -13.38 -17.19 -24.11
N LEU A 291 -12.66 -16.83 -23.06
CA LEU A 291 -11.37 -16.15 -23.20
C LEU A 291 -10.33 -17.13 -23.76
N ALA A 292 -9.66 -16.74 -24.82
CA ALA A 292 -8.54 -17.52 -25.35
C ALA A 292 -7.42 -17.62 -24.32
N PRO A 293 -6.82 -18.79 -24.11
CA PRO A 293 -5.62 -18.94 -23.29
C PRO A 293 -4.51 -18.03 -23.80
N SER A 294 -3.82 -17.36 -22.87
CA SER A 294 -2.71 -16.49 -23.20
C SER A 294 -1.63 -16.63 -22.14
N PRO A 295 -0.42 -17.06 -22.51
CA PRO A 295 0.71 -17.12 -21.58
C PRO A 295 1.19 -15.72 -21.20
N ALA A 296 1.84 -15.62 -20.03
CA ALA A 296 2.51 -14.40 -19.63
C ALA A 296 3.67 -14.07 -20.61
N VAL A 297 3.90 -12.79 -20.81
CA VAL A 297 5.08 -12.33 -21.55
C VAL A 297 6.32 -12.58 -20.72
N VAL A 298 7.30 -13.28 -21.25
CA VAL A 298 8.60 -13.48 -20.61
C VAL A 298 9.54 -12.38 -21.10
N PRO A 299 10.18 -11.62 -20.20
CA PRO A 299 11.13 -10.57 -20.61
C PRO A 299 12.37 -11.21 -21.25
N GLU A 300 12.86 -10.63 -22.33
CA GLU A 300 14.11 -11.08 -22.98
C GLU A 300 15.30 -10.93 -22.04
N ASN A 301 15.31 -9.88 -21.25
CA ASN A 301 16.31 -9.65 -20.21
C ASN A 301 15.66 -9.65 -18.82
N THR A 302 15.72 -10.77 -18.12
CA THR A 302 15.12 -10.94 -16.79
C THR A 302 15.70 -9.99 -15.73
N SER A 303 16.94 -9.56 -15.85
CA SER A 303 17.58 -8.64 -14.89
C SER A 303 17.12 -7.20 -15.08
N GLN A 304 16.88 -6.78 -16.32
CA GLN A 304 16.36 -5.45 -16.65
C GLN A 304 14.83 -5.35 -16.49
N GLY A 305 14.11 -6.47 -16.60
CA GLY A 305 12.65 -6.50 -16.60
C GLY A 305 12.08 -6.30 -18.01
N TYR A 306 10.84 -5.85 -18.10
CA TYR A 306 10.19 -5.62 -19.39
C TYR A 306 10.75 -4.40 -20.14
N SER A 307 10.96 -4.54 -21.46
CA SER A 307 11.03 -3.42 -22.38
C SER A 307 9.65 -2.74 -22.51
N ASP A 308 9.59 -1.58 -23.18
CA ASP A 308 8.34 -0.86 -23.43
C ASP A 308 7.33 -1.76 -24.16
N GLU A 309 7.78 -2.43 -25.23
CA GLU A 309 6.94 -3.29 -26.06
C GLU A 309 6.46 -4.54 -25.30
N GLU A 310 7.34 -5.12 -24.49
CA GLU A 310 6.98 -6.29 -23.66
C GLU A 310 5.96 -5.91 -22.58
N ALA A 311 6.16 -4.77 -21.91
CA ALA A 311 5.22 -4.26 -20.92
C ALA A 311 3.84 -3.96 -21.54
N VAL A 312 3.81 -3.33 -22.72
CA VAL A 312 2.57 -3.06 -23.47
C VAL A 312 1.87 -4.36 -23.86
N ARG A 313 2.62 -5.37 -24.36
CA ARG A 313 2.04 -6.69 -24.70
C ARG A 313 1.46 -7.37 -23.46
N GLU A 314 2.17 -7.36 -22.34
CA GLU A 314 1.71 -7.95 -21.07
C GLU A 314 0.48 -7.22 -20.53
N ALA A 315 0.47 -5.88 -20.55
CA ALA A 315 -0.64 -5.07 -20.09
C ALA A 315 -1.93 -5.32 -20.90
N ARG A 316 -1.81 -5.55 -22.22
CA ARG A 316 -2.94 -5.88 -23.11
C ARG A 316 -3.59 -7.23 -22.81
N ARG A 317 -2.95 -8.11 -22.04
CA ARG A 317 -3.56 -9.34 -21.54
C ARG A 317 -4.62 -9.09 -20.45
N CYS A 318 -4.62 -7.90 -19.84
CA CYS A 318 -5.60 -7.55 -18.83
C CYS A 318 -7.02 -7.51 -19.41
N ILE A 319 -7.91 -8.31 -18.83
CA ILE A 319 -9.31 -8.42 -19.27
C ILE A 319 -10.19 -7.28 -18.74
N GLN A 320 -9.61 -6.29 -18.06
CA GLN A 320 -10.31 -5.11 -17.54
C GLN A 320 -11.58 -5.46 -16.74
N CYS A 321 -11.45 -6.39 -15.80
CA CYS A 321 -12.55 -6.99 -15.02
C CYS A 321 -13.64 -5.98 -14.65
N GLN A 322 -14.85 -6.21 -15.13
CA GLN A 322 -16.04 -5.41 -14.85
C GLN A 322 -17.28 -6.29 -15.04
N CYS A 323 -18.35 -5.99 -14.30
CA CYS A 323 -19.63 -6.66 -14.48
C CYS A 323 -20.44 -5.93 -15.57
N LEU A 324 -20.70 -6.62 -16.68
CA LEU A 324 -21.53 -6.12 -17.79
C LEU A 324 -22.77 -6.99 -18.02
N GLU A 325 -23.14 -7.87 -17.09
CA GLU A 325 -24.22 -8.85 -17.29
C GLU A 325 -25.58 -8.18 -17.53
N CYS A 326 -25.91 -7.12 -16.77
CA CYS A 326 -27.16 -6.38 -16.99
C CYS A 326 -27.16 -5.62 -18.34
N VAL A 327 -26.01 -5.13 -18.81
CA VAL A 327 -25.91 -4.47 -20.11
C VAL A 327 -26.16 -5.43 -21.24
N LYS A 328 -25.65 -6.68 -21.14
CA LYS A 328 -25.82 -7.71 -22.18
C LYS A 328 -27.26 -8.20 -22.32
N VAL A 329 -28.05 -8.14 -21.24
CA VAL A 329 -29.45 -8.60 -21.21
C VAL A 329 -30.42 -7.45 -21.53
N CYS A 330 -30.00 -6.21 -21.39
CA CYS A 330 -30.84 -5.05 -21.62
C CYS A 330 -30.86 -4.68 -23.11
N GLU A 331 -32.00 -4.90 -23.79
CA GLU A 331 -32.20 -4.54 -25.19
C GLU A 331 -31.92 -3.05 -25.47
N TYR A 332 -32.27 -2.18 -24.51
CA TYR A 332 -32.05 -0.73 -24.62
C TYR A 332 -30.57 -0.36 -24.59
N LEU A 333 -29.79 -0.96 -23.68
CA LEU A 333 -28.36 -0.66 -23.55
C LEU A 333 -27.49 -1.35 -24.63
N ASN A 334 -27.98 -2.42 -25.25
CA ASN A 334 -27.31 -3.07 -26.38
C ASN A 334 -27.45 -2.30 -27.72
N SER A 335 -28.29 -1.27 -27.76
CA SER A 335 -28.47 -0.42 -28.94
C SER A 335 -27.61 0.84 -28.95
N PHE A 336 -26.80 1.03 -27.94
CA PHE A 336 -25.79 2.09 -27.82
C PHE A 336 -24.37 1.49 -27.77
#